data_c2f64a1dfca2fd46bf0dbc8454c56f6b
#
_entry.id   c2f64a1dfca2fd46bf0dbc8454c56f6b
#
_cell.length_a   1.000
_cell.length_b   1.000
_cell.length_c   1.000
_cell.angle_alpha   90.00
_cell.angle_beta   90.00
_cell.angle_gamma   90.00
#
_symmetry.space_group_name_H-M   'P 1'
#
loop_
_entity.id
_entity.type
_entity.pdbx_description
1 polymer ?
#
loop_
_entity_poly.entity_id
_entity_poly.type
_entity_poly.pdbx_seq_one_letter_code
_entity_poly.pdbx_strand_id
1 'polypeptide(L)'
;CTASEVGDVVRSVEAVGKFLEIVVERGLALRTHLHMTGVWHLYEQGERWRRPRHLARAVLETESHIAVCFAAPTVEVGPAADDRLAHLGPDLCHADVDLDAVLERVAGSDSSTEIAEVLLDQRLAAGIGNVYKNEVLWACEVSPFRPLADVDEPMRRRLYETAAEQLQANLGRWKRQTHPKGLAVYNRAGQGCYRCFGRIRTIEHGDIGRRTWWCADCQT
;
A
#
# COMPACT_ATOMS: atom_id res chain seq x y z
N CYS A 1 -11.01 23.34 8.67
CA CYS A 1 -9.90 24.20 9.13
C CYS A 1 -9.06 24.55 7.92
N THR A 2 -9.06 25.80 7.52
CA THR A 2 -8.11 26.36 6.55
C THR A 2 -6.90 26.90 7.33
N ALA A 3 -5.87 26.09 7.49
CA ALA A 3 -4.57 26.64 7.82
C ALA A 3 -3.98 27.14 6.50
N SER A 4 -3.93 28.46 6.30
CA SER A 4 -3.20 29.07 5.20
C SER A 4 -1.83 29.45 5.75
N GLU A 5 -0.80 28.72 5.40
CA GLU A 5 0.57 29.01 5.75
C GLU A 5 1.33 29.43 4.49
N VAL A 6 1.69 30.71 4.41
CA VAL A 6 2.36 31.30 3.25
C VAL A 6 3.85 31.48 3.56
N GLY A 7 4.70 31.17 2.57
CA GLY A 7 6.14 31.44 2.63
C GLY A 7 6.95 30.35 3.33
N ASP A 8 6.42 29.14 3.45
CA ASP A 8 7.16 28.00 4.00
C ASP A 8 7.97 27.28 2.91
N VAL A 9 9.10 26.71 3.26
CA VAL A 9 9.95 25.95 2.35
C VAL A 9 9.75 24.46 2.61
N VAL A 10 9.46 23.70 1.56
CA VAL A 10 9.39 22.23 1.63
C VAL A 10 10.80 21.68 1.80
N ARG A 11 11.03 20.91 2.87
CA ARG A 11 12.31 20.24 3.17
C ARG A 11 12.40 18.87 2.54
N SER A 12 11.34 18.06 2.70
CA SER A 12 11.29 16.72 2.13
C SER A 12 9.87 16.37 1.67
N VAL A 13 9.81 15.45 0.70
CA VAL A 13 8.57 14.81 0.22
C VAL A 13 8.86 13.32 0.13
N GLU A 14 8.28 12.54 1.04
CA GLU A 14 8.60 11.12 1.18
C GLU A 14 7.33 10.26 1.21
N ALA A 15 7.44 9.08 0.63
CA ALA A 15 6.45 8.02 0.81
C ALA A 15 6.90 7.13 1.98
N VAL A 16 6.06 7.00 2.99
CA VAL A 16 6.31 6.14 4.16
C VAL A 16 5.16 5.15 4.27
N GLY A 17 5.38 3.91 3.88
CA GLY A 17 4.31 2.94 3.70
C GLY A 17 3.32 3.40 2.63
N LYS A 18 2.08 3.66 3.06
CA LYS A 18 1.01 4.16 2.19
C LYS A 18 0.69 5.64 2.42
N PHE A 19 1.50 6.33 3.21
CA PHE A 19 1.39 7.76 3.45
C PHE A 19 2.33 8.53 2.51
N LEU A 20 1.89 9.71 2.09
CA LEU A 20 2.77 10.75 1.59
C LEU A 20 2.98 11.74 2.73
N GLU A 21 4.23 11.95 3.11
CA GLU A 21 4.65 12.94 4.08
C GLU A 21 5.38 14.08 3.39
N ILE A 22 4.96 15.32 3.65
CA ILE A 22 5.58 16.55 3.15
C ILE A 22 5.97 17.37 4.35
N VAL A 23 7.28 17.51 4.58
CA VAL A 23 7.85 18.24 5.71
C VAL A 23 8.26 19.63 5.27
N VAL A 24 7.92 20.64 6.08
CA VAL A 24 8.30 22.03 5.86
C VAL A 24 9.28 22.53 6.93
N GLU A 25 10.00 23.64 6.64
CA GLU A 25 11.08 24.16 7.49
C GLU A 25 10.67 24.47 8.93
N ARG A 26 9.43 24.90 9.13
CA ARG A 26 8.90 25.18 10.48
C ARG A 26 8.69 23.92 11.35
N GLY A 27 9.08 22.75 10.85
CA GLY A 27 8.96 21.50 11.58
C GLY A 27 7.52 20.93 11.60
N LEU A 28 6.70 21.34 10.64
CA LEU A 28 5.39 20.75 10.40
C LEU A 28 5.46 19.73 9.25
N ALA A 29 4.62 18.69 9.33
CA ALA A 29 4.43 17.72 8.28
C ALA A 29 2.96 17.66 7.86
N LEU A 30 2.70 17.71 6.56
CA LEU A 30 1.44 17.33 5.97
C LEU A 30 1.53 15.84 5.60
N ARG A 31 0.66 15.02 6.22
CA ARG A 31 0.55 13.58 5.96
C ARG A 31 -0.77 13.27 5.28
N THR A 32 -0.70 12.54 4.18
CA THR A 32 -1.90 12.12 3.46
C THR A 32 -1.91 10.63 3.21
N HIS A 33 -3.05 9.97 3.43
CA HIS A 33 -3.28 8.61 2.99
C HIS A 33 -4.45 8.59 2.01
N LEU A 34 -4.18 8.13 0.79
CA LEU A 34 -5.12 8.23 -0.32
C LEU A 34 -6.27 7.21 -0.25
N HIS A 35 -6.08 6.10 0.48
CA HIS A 35 -7.02 4.98 0.49
C HIS A 35 -7.46 4.56 -0.93
N MET A 36 -8.77 4.42 -1.16
CA MET A 36 -9.34 4.01 -2.45
C MET A 36 -9.79 5.20 -3.32
N THR A 37 -9.97 6.38 -2.74
CA THR A 37 -10.63 7.52 -3.39
C THR A 37 -9.71 8.71 -3.59
N GLY A 38 -8.67 8.84 -2.77
CA GLY A 38 -7.75 9.96 -2.80
C GLY A 38 -6.83 9.95 -4.02
N VAL A 39 -6.47 11.15 -4.48
CA VAL A 39 -5.49 11.34 -5.56
C VAL A 39 -4.82 12.70 -5.42
N TRP A 40 -3.54 12.76 -5.73
CA TRP A 40 -2.83 14.01 -5.94
C TRP A 40 -2.79 14.35 -7.43
N HIS A 41 -3.08 15.61 -7.75
CA HIS A 41 -2.88 16.18 -9.07
C HIS A 41 -1.94 17.37 -9.00
N LEU A 42 -1.07 17.49 -10.00
CA LEU A 42 -0.22 18.64 -10.21
C LEU A 42 -0.76 19.46 -11.38
N TYR A 43 -0.78 20.79 -11.21
CA TYR A 43 -1.25 21.77 -12.17
C TYR A 43 -0.21 22.90 -12.29
N GLU A 44 -0.18 23.55 -13.44
CA GLU A 44 0.49 24.84 -13.58
C GLU A 44 -0.38 25.96 -12.97
N GLN A 45 0.25 27.09 -12.65
CA GLN A 45 -0.51 28.26 -12.18
C GLN A 45 -1.55 28.70 -13.21
N GLY A 46 -2.81 28.88 -12.77
CA GLY A 46 -3.94 29.24 -13.64
C GLY A 46 -4.58 28.07 -14.41
N GLU A 47 -4.01 26.86 -14.35
CA GLU A 47 -4.61 25.67 -14.98
C GLU A 47 -5.94 25.30 -14.29
N ARG A 48 -6.94 24.91 -15.09
CA ARG A 48 -8.22 24.45 -14.56
C ARG A 48 -8.09 23.07 -13.92
N TRP A 49 -8.53 22.95 -12.66
CA TRP A 49 -8.52 21.66 -11.98
C TRP A 49 -9.43 20.64 -12.67
N ARG A 50 -8.94 19.41 -12.83
CA ARG A 50 -9.65 18.28 -13.44
C ARG A 50 -10.71 17.65 -12.54
N ARG A 51 -10.74 18.04 -11.24
CA ARG A 51 -11.74 17.59 -10.27
C ARG A 51 -12.42 18.79 -9.61
N PRO A 52 -13.69 18.60 -9.13
CA PRO A 52 -14.43 19.66 -8.45
C PRO A 52 -13.69 20.19 -7.21
N ARG A 53 -13.72 21.51 -7.01
CA ARG A 53 -13.01 22.18 -5.90
C ARG A 53 -13.46 21.70 -4.51
N HIS A 54 -14.74 21.32 -4.33
CA HIS A 54 -15.23 20.83 -3.04
C HIS A 54 -14.63 19.47 -2.61
N LEU A 55 -13.98 18.74 -3.52
CA LEU A 55 -13.26 17.51 -3.23
C LEU A 55 -11.80 17.76 -2.80
N ALA A 56 -11.30 18.99 -2.92
CA ALA A 56 -9.95 19.32 -2.46
C ALA A 56 -9.87 19.23 -0.94
N ARG A 57 -8.85 18.50 -0.46
CA ARG A 57 -8.57 18.27 0.97
C ARG A 57 -7.31 18.98 1.43
N ALA A 58 -6.32 19.07 0.54
CA ALA A 58 -5.11 19.88 0.73
C ALA A 58 -4.71 20.52 -0.59
N VAL A 59 -4.16 21.71 -0.51
CA VAL A 59 -3.64 22.49 -1.65
C VAL A 59 -2.29 23.04 -1.25
N LEU A 60 -1.27 22.75 -2.05
CA LEU A 60 0.07 23.31 -1.92
C LEU A 60 0.34 24.16 -3.17
N GLU A 61 0.60 25.42 -2.96
CA GLU A 61 0.87 26.38 -4.05
C GLU A 61 2.31 26.85 -4.00
N THR A 62 2.96 26.85 -5.15
CA THR A 62 4.27 27.47 -5.38
C THR A 62 4.14 28.55 -6.43
N GLU A 63 5.21 29.26 -6.75
CA GLU A 63 5.19 30.29 -7.80
C GLU A 63 4.77 29.75 -9.17
N SER A 64 5.08 28.48 -9.47
CA SER A 64 4.88 27.87 -10.79
C SER A 64 3.79 26.78 -10.82
N HIS A 65 3.55 26.10 -9.70
CA HIS A 65 2.69 24.91 -9.66
C HIS A 65 1.71 24.91 -8.50
N ILE A 66 0.63 24.17 -8.67
CA ILE A 66 -0.36 23.88 -7.63
C ILE A 66 -0.52 22.35 -7.52
N ALA A 67 -0.17 21.79 -6.36
CA ALA A 67 -0.44 20.40 -6.04
C ALA A 67 -1.73 20.30 -5.21
N VAL A 68 -2.69 19.49 -5.67
CA VAL A 68 -3.99 19.36 -5.02
C VAL A 68 -4.27 17.90 -4.67
N CYS A 69 -4.51 17.64 -3.39
CA CYS A 69 -5.01 16.37 -2.89
C CYS A 69 -6.53 16.37 -2.90
N PHE A 70 -7.13 15.50 -3.71
CA PHE A 70 -8.59 15.37 -3.80
C PHE A 70 -9.06 14.08 -3.12
N ALA A 71 -10.19 14.19 -2.42
CA ALA A 71 -10.97 13.09 -1.86
C ALA A 71 -10.17 12.09 -0.99
N ALA A 72 -9.01 12.48 -0.47
CA ALA A 72 -8.25 11.68 0.47
C ALA A 72 -8.99 11.62 1.81
N PRO A 73 -9.29 10.43 2.36
CA PRO A 73 -9.95 10.31 3.65
C PRO A 73 -9.08 10.80 4.81
N THR A 74 -7.78 10.62 4.71
CA THR A 74 -6.83 11.05 5.74
C THR A 74 -5.96 12.17 5.19
N VAL A 75 -6.07 13.34 5.83
CA VAL A 75 -5.21 14.51 5.62
C VAL A 75 -4.97 15.14 6.98
N GLU A 76 -3.73 15.14 7.42
CA GLU A 76 -3.33 15.58 8.74
C GLU A 76 -2.15 16.54 8.66
N VAL A 77 -2.18 17.57 9.48
CA VAL A 77 -1.05 18.47 9.70
C VAL A 77 -0.66 18.38 11.17
N GLY A 78 0.62 18.20 11.44
CA GLY A 78 1.14 18.08 12.78
C GLY A 78 2.64 18.23 12.82
N PRO A 79 3.28 18.12 14.00
CA PRO A 79 4.74 18.16 14.11
C PRO A 79 5.40 17.10 13.23
N ALA A 80 6.49 17.47 12.54
CA ALA A 80 7.25 16.50 11.73
C ALA A 80 7.93 15.43 12.62
N ALA A 81 8.30 15.79 13.84
CA ALA A 81 8.96 14.91 14.80
C ALA A 81 7.98 14.03 15.63
N ASP A 82 6.70 13.95 15.23
CA ASP A 82 5.76 13.06 15.94
C ASP A 82 5.94 11.60 15.51
N ASP A 83 5.55 10.67 16.39
CA ASP A 83 5.71 9.22 16.21
C ASP A 83 4.55 8.56 15.46
N ARG A 84 3.73 9.31 14.74
CA ARG A 84 2.50 8.79 14.12
C ARG A 84 2.72 7.63 13.16
N LEU A 85 3.86 7.62 12.45
CA LEU A 85 4.23 6.55 11.52
C LEU A 85 5.22 5.54 12.12
N ALA A 86 5.68 5.74 13.37
CA ALA A 86 6.65 4.85 14.03
C ALA A 86 6.12 3.41 14.25
N HIS A 87 4.81 3.23 14.22
CA HIS A 87 4.20 1.91 14.30
C HIS A 87 4.36 1.06 13.03
N LEU A 88 4.74 1.66 11.90
CA LEU A 88 4.92 0.93 10.65
C LEU A 88 6.16 0.04 10.69
N GLY A 89 6.06 -1.12 10.09
CA GLY A 89 7.20 -1.99 9.81
C GLY A 89 8.06 -1.47 8.66
N PRO A 90 9.17 -2.16 8.34
CA PRO A 90 9.99 -1.82 7.18
C PRO A 90 9.16 -1.67 5.90
N ASP A 91 9.43 -0.64 5.11
CA ASP A 91 8.68 -0.36 3.88
C ASP A 91 9.24 -1.20 2.72
N LEU A 92 8.46 -2.11 2.21
CA LEU A 92 8.82 -3.01 1.10
C LEU A 92 9.02 -2.30 -0.24
N CYS A 93 8.64 -1.02 -0.34
CA CYS A 93 8.90 -0.22 -1.53
C CYS A 93 10.36 0.24 -1.63
N HIS A 94 11.13 0.21 -0.54
CA HIS A 94 12.54 0.55 -0.55
C HIS A 94 13.41 -0.60 -1.07
N ALA A 95 14.40 -0.29 -1.90
CA ALA A 95 15.25 -1.30 -2.52
C ALA A 95 16.17 -2.04 -1.52
N ASP A 96 16.50 -1.37 -0.41
CA ASP A 96 17.35 -1.85 0.68
C ASP A 96 16.56 -2.25 1.93
N VAL A 97 15.30 -2.68 1.74
CA VAL A 97 14.44 -3.10 2.86
C VAL A 97 15.06 -4.25 3.65
N ASP A 98 15.09 -4.10 4.97
CA ASP A 98 15.56 -5.13 5.90
C ASP A 98 14.48 -6.22 6.07
N LEU A 99 14.61 -7.30 5.30
CA LEU A 99 13.68 -8.43 5.36
C LEU A 99 13.87 -9.28 6.62
N ASP A 100 15.06 -9.28 7.25
CA ASP A 100 15.24 -9.99 8.50
C ASP A 100 14.46 -9.31 9.63
N ALA A 101 14.47 -7.99 9.68
CA ALA A 101 13.63 -7.24 10.61
C ALA A 101 12.12 -7.45 10.37
N VAL A 102 11.69 -7.67 9.11
CA VAL A 102 10.31 -8.06 8.81
C VAL A 102 10.00 -9.44 9.38
N LEU A 103 10.86 -10.43 9.15
CA LEU A 103 10.65 -11.80 9.60
C LEU A 103 10.66 -11.94 11.13
N GLU A 104 11.49 -11.18 11.82
CA GLU A 104 11.49 -11.10 13.29
C GLU A 104 10.13 -10.61 13.81
N ARG A 105 9.58 -9.56 13.22
CA ARG A 105 8.24 -9.05 13.57
C ARG A 105 7.14 -10.08 13.31
N VAL A 106 7.20 -10.77 12.16
CA VAL A 106 6.25 -11.83 11.78
C VAL A 106 6.33 -13.00 12.76
N ALA A 107 7.52 -13.39 13.18
CA ALA A 107 7.71 -14.47 14.16
C ALA A 107 7.06 -14.16 15.52
N GLY A 108 6.94 -12.89 15.89
CA GLY A 108 6.25 -12.42 17.10
C GLY A 108 4.73 -12.31 16.99
N SER A 109 4.15 -12.61 15.81
CA SER A 109 2.71 -12.53 15.57
C SER A 109 1.97 -13.77 16.09
N ASP A 110 0.65 -13.65 16.28
CA ASP A 110 -0.18 -14.79 16.61
C ASP A 110 -0.13 -15.85 15.52
N SER A 111 0.34 -17.03 15.87
CA SER A 111 0.58 -18.14 14.96
C SER A 111 -0.72 -18.72 14.35
N SER A 112 -1.87 -18.45 14.98
CA SER A 112 -3.19 -18.87 14.45
C SER A 112 -3.75 -17.92 13.40
N THR A 113 -3.18 -16.71 13.25
CA THR A 113 -3.64 -15.73 12.26
C THR A 113 -3.40 -16.24 10.84
N GLU A 114 -4.40 -16.11 9.99
CA GLU A 114 -4.29 -16.49 8.57
C GLU A 114 -3.27 -15.61 7.84
N ILE A 115 -2.47 -16.21 6.97
CA ILE A 115 -1.36 -15.54 6.28
C ILE A 115 -1.80 -14.33 5.46
N ALA A 116 -3.04 -14.33 4.97
CA ALA A 116 -3.59 -13.18 4.26
C ALA A 116 -3.73 -11.94 5.16
N GLU A 117 -4.08 -12.12 6.43
CA GLU A 117 -4.20 -11.03 7.41
C GLU A 117 -2.81 -10.59 7.89
N VAL A 118 -1.89 -11.53 8.12
CA VAL A 118 -0.48 -11.25 8.45
C VAL A 118 0.15 -10.34 7.40
N LEU A 119 -0.02 -10.64 6.11
CA LEU A 119 0.50 -9.82 5.01
C LEU A 119 -0.10 -8.41 4.94
N LEU A 120 -1.29 -8.19 5.48
CA LEU A 120 -1.94 -6.87 5.49
C LEU A 120 -1.53 -6.00 6.67
N ASP A 121 -0.92 -6.57 7.70
CA ASP A 121 -0.50 -5.83 8.90
C ASP A 121 0.69 -4.93 8.59
N GLN A 122 0.43 -3.63 8.51
CA GLN A 122 1.44 -2.62 8.20
C GLN A 122 2.48 -2.45 9.32
N ARG A 123 2.23 -2.99 10.52
CA ARG A 123 3.19 -2.99 11.63
C ARG A 123 4.30 -4.02 11.41
N LEU A 124 4.02 -5.08 10.65
CA LEU A 124 5.00 -6.11 10.31
C LEU A 124 5.84 -5.69 9.12
N ALA A 125 5.17 -5.28 8.03
CA ALA A 125 5.80 -4.74 6.84
C ALA A 125 4.87 -3.72 6.17
N ALA A 126 5.37 -2.53 5.90
CA ALA A 126 4.60 -1.51 5.22
C ALA A 126 4.58 -1.72 3.69
N GLY A 127 3.50 -1.28 3.04
CA GLY A 127 3.34 -1.30 1.58
C GLY A 127 2.30 -2.29 1.08
N ILE A 128 2.24 -3.53 1.60
CA ILE A 128 1.28 -4.54 1.12
C ILE A 128 -0.16 -4.07 1.34
N GLY A 129 -0.91 -3.99 0.25
CA GLY A 129 -2.34 -3.75 0.27
C GLY A 129 -3.10 -4.93 -0.31
N ASN A 130 -4.43 -4.81 -0.38
CA ASN A 130 -5.28 -5.91 -0.80
C ASN A 130 -4.95 -6.47 -2.20
N VAL A 131 -4.43 -5.66 -3.11
CA VAL A 131 -3.98 -6.15 -4.42
C VAL A 131 -2.80 -7.09 -4.24
N TYR A 132 -1.71 -6.61 -3.66
CA TYR A 132 -0.47 -7.38 -3.52
C TYR A 132 -0.62 -8.58 -2.60
N LYS A 133 -1.42 -8.50 -1.53
CA LYS A 133 -1.77 -9.68 -0.72
C LYS A 133 -2.23 -10.85 -1.59
N ASN A 134 -3.19 -10.62 -2.48
CA ASN A 134 -3.71 -11.71 -3.33
C ASN A 134 -2.70 -12.16 -4.40
N GLU A 135 -2.01 -11.22 -5.01
CA GLU A 135 -1.05 -11.51 -6.09
C GLU A 135 0.20 -12.26 -5.58
N VAL A 136 0.71 -11.88 -4.41
CA VAL A 136 1.85 -12.54 -3.75
C VAL A 136 1.48 -13.96 -3.33
N LEU A 137 0.33 -14.15 -2.67
CA LEU A 137 -0.14 -15.47 -2.28
C LEU A 137 -0.33 -16.40 -3.49
N TRP A 138 -0.83 -15.87 -4.61
CA TRP A 138 -0.93 -16.64 -5.84
C TRP A 138 0.45 -16.95 -6.44
N ALA A 139 1.37 -16.00 -6.44
CA ALA A 139 2.71 -16.20 -6.97
C ALA A 139 3.47 -17.28 -6.20
N CYS A 140 3.32 -17.29 -4.88
CA CYS A 140 3.95 -18.27 -3.98
C CYS A 140 3.15 -19.55 -3.78
N GLU A 141 1.96 -19.68 -4.40
CA GLU A 141 1.10 -20.89 -4.32
C GLU A 141 0.56 -21.20 -2.91
N VAL A 142 0.48 -20.16 -2.06
CA VAL A 142 0.02 -20.30 -0.66
C VAL A 142 -1.45 -19.95 -0.55
N SER A 143 -2.21 -20.80 0.14
CA SER A 143 -3.62 -20.53 0.47
C SER A 143 -3.73 -19.28 1.36
N PRO A 144 -4.61 -18.32 1.05
CA PRO A 144 -4.82 -17.15 1.90
C PRO A 144 -5.30 -17.49 3.32
N PHE A 145 -5.91 -18.66 3.51
CA PHE A 145 -6.51 -19.13 4.75
C PHE A 145 -5.56 -19.98 5.60
N ARG A 146 -4.33 -20.19 5.12
CA ARG A 146 -3.34 -20.98 5.86
C ARG A 146 -2.92 -20.24 7.11
N PRO A 147 -2.99 -20.85 8.32
CA PRO A 147 -2.46 -20.26 9.54
C PRO A 147 -0.96 -19.97 9.44
N LEU A 148 -0.50 -18.91 10.08
CA LEU A 148 0.94 -18.57 10.10
C LEU A 148 1.80 -19.72 10.64
N ALA A 149 1.27 -20.51 11.60
CA ALA A 149 1.95 -21.69 12.13
C ALA A 149 2.32 -22.72 11.04
N ASP A 150 1.49 -22.84 10.00
CA ASP A 150 1.64 -23.82 8.93
C ASP A 150 2.46 -23.28 7.74
N VAL A 151 2.95 -22.02 7.83
CA VAL A 151 3.85 -21.40 6.84
C VAL A 151 5.26 -21.39 7.42
N ASP A 152 6.15 -22.19 6.87
CA ASP A 152 7.53 -22.28 7.33
C ASP A 152 8.33 -20.98 7.06
N GLU A 153 9.45 -20.79 7.73
CA GLU A 153 10.26 -19.59 7.61
C GLU A 153 10.75 -19.32 6.18
N PRO A 154 11.25 -20.31 5.41
CA PRO A 154 11.62 -20.09 4.01
C PRO A 154 10.46 -19.58 3.15
N MET A 155 9.24 -20.09 3.38
CA MET A 155 8.06 -19.62 2.65
C MET A 155 7.64 -18.22 3.11
N ARG A 156 7.72 -17.90 4.40
CA ARG A 156 7.49 -16.54 4.91
C ARG A 156 8.45 -15.55 4.24
N ARG A 157 9.74 -15.87 4.18
CA ARG A 157 10.74 -15.07 3.48
C ARG A 157 10.38 -14.86 2.02
N ARG A 158 10.06 -15.94 1.30
CA ARG A 158 9.64 -15.87 -0.12
C ARG A 158 8.42 -14.99 -0.35
N LEU A 159 7.45 -15.01 0.56
CA LEU A 159 6.27 -14.14 0.49
C LEU A 159 6.65 -12.66 0.54
N TYR A 160 7.53 -12.25 1.47
CA TYR A 160 7.93 -10.86 1.61
C TYR A 160 8.92 -10.42 0.53
N GLU A 161 9.82 -11.27 0.07
CA GLU A 161 10.66 -11.04 -1.11
C GLU A 161 9.81 -10.79 -2.36
N THR A 162 8.86 -11.68 -2.64
CA THR A 162 7.92 -11.54 -3.75
C THR A 162 7.08 -10.26 -3.63
N ALA A 163 6.68 -9.90 -2.41
CA ALA A 163 5.95 -8.65 -2.17
C ALA A 163 6.80 -7.42 -2.47
N ALA A 164 8.04 -7.39 -2.00
CA ALA A 164 8.99 -6.30 -2.28
C ALA A 164 9.25 -6.18 -3.80
N GLU A 165 9.56 -7.28 -4.47
CA GLU A 165 9.76 -7.31 -5.93
C GLU A 165 8.55 -6.76 -6.69
N GLN A 166 7.34 -7.21 -6.35
CA GLN A 166 6.12 -6.76 -7.02
C GLN A 166 5.81 -5.29 -6.74
N LEU A 167 6.02 -4.81 -5.52
CA LEU A 167 5.83 -3.41 -5.15
C LEU A 167 6.81 -2.51 -5.88
N GLN A 168 8.10 -2.81 -5.81
CA GLN A 168 9.17 -2.03 -6.43
C GLN A 168 9.03 -2.00 -7.96
N ALA A 169 8.70 -3.14 -8.59
CA ALA A 169 8.47 -3.21 -10.04
C ALA A 169 7.25 -2.38 -10.51
N ASN A 170 6.38 -1.98 -9.59
CA ASN A 170 5.20 -1.18 -9.89
C ASN A 170 5.31 0.30 -9.46
N LEU A 171 6.43 0.71 -8.89
CA LEU A 171 6.68 2.13 -8.60
C LEU A 171 6.64 2.94 -9.89
N GLY A 172 5.92 4.07 -9.87
CA GLY A 172 5.76 4.95 -11.02
C GLY A 172 4.87 4.40 -12.15
N ARG A 173 4.32 3.19 -12.03
CA ARG A 173 3.41 2.64 -13.04
C ARG A 173 1.97 3.11 -12.84
N TRP A 174 1.33 3.56 -13.91
CA TRP A 174 -0.08 3.89 -13.89
C TRP A 174 -1.00 2.68 -13.64
N LYS A 175 -0.68 1.53 -14.25
CA LYS A 175 -1.41 0.27 -14.06
C LYS A 175 -0.50 -0.75 -13.39
N ARG A 176 -1.00 -1.32 -12.28
CA ARG A 176 -0.32 -2.42 -11.58
C ARG A 176 -0.25 -3.65 -12.46
N GLN A 177 0.92 -4.28 -12.48
CA GLN A 177 1.20 -5.49 -13.24
C GLN A 177 2.06 -6.44 -12.39
N THR A 178 1.52 -7.62 -12.09
CA THR A 178 2.18 -8.72 -11.37
C THR A 178 2.36 -9.94 -12.24
N HIS A 179 1.71 -9.94 -13.41
CA HIS A 179 1.76 -10.98 -14.41
C HIS A 179 1.80 -10.34 -15.81
N PRO A 180 2.41 -10.97 -16.86
CA PRO A 180 2.45 -10.39 -18.23
C PRO A 180 1.09 -9.94 -18.79
N LYS A 181 0.00 -10.57 -18.33
CA LYS A 181 -1.38 -10.21 -18.73
C LYS A 181 -2.08 -9.23 -17.77
N GLY A 182 -1.38 -8.61 -16.82
CA GLY A 182 -1.92 -7.67 -15.84
C GLY A 182 -1.86 -8.19 -14.41
N LEU A 183 -2.99 -8.38 -13.74
CA LEU A 183 -3.08 -9.01 -12.41
C LEU A 183 -3.46 -10.49 -12.56
N ALA A 184 -2.87 -11.34 -11.71
CA ALA A 184 -3.03 -12.79 -11.81
C ALA A 184 -4.37 -13.28 -11.25
N VAL A 185 -4.80 -12.77 -10.10
CA VAL A 185 -6.04 -13.19 -9.43
C VAL A 185 -6.93 -12.04 -8.98
N TYR A 186 -6.36 -10.90 -8.62
CA TYR A 186 -7.11 -9.77 -8.08
C TYR A 186 -8.18 -9.28 -9.07
N ASN A 187 -9.43 -9.18 -8.59
CA ASN A 187 -10.61 -8.78 -9.37
C ASN A 187 -10.90 -9.68 -10.61
N ARG A 188 -10.49 -10.96 -10.55
CA ARG A 188 -10.69 -11.92 -11.64
C ARG A 188 -11.56 -13.11 -11.25
N ALA A 189 -12.51 -12.91 -10.31
CA ALA A 189 -13.44 -13.94 -9.90
C ALA A 189 -14.17 -14.59 -11.11
N GLY A 190 -14.24 -15.93 -11.11
CA GLY A 190 -14.86 -16.71 -12.19
C GLY A 190 -14.03 -16.87 -13.46
N GLN A 191 -12.93 -16.11 -13.61
CA GLN A 191 -12.00 -16.27 -14.74
C GLN A 191 -11.05 -17.44 -14.50
N GLY A 192 -10.44 -17.96 -15.59
CA GLY A 192 -9.43 -19.01 -15.52
C GLY A 192 -8.12 -18.52 -14.89
N CYS A 193 -7.56 -19.34 -14.02
CA CYS A 193 -6.21 -19.15 -13.49
C CYS A 193 -5.19 -19.22 -14.64
N TYR A 194 -4.19 -18.33 -14.64
CA TYR A 194 -3.16 -18.36 -15.69
C TYR A 194 -2.20 -19.54 -15.58
N ARG A 195 -2.19 -20.26 -14.45
CA ARG A 195 -1.32 -21.42 -14.22
C ARG A 195 -2.00 -22.74 -14.53
N CYS A 196 -3.18 -22.99 -13.95
CA CYS A 196 -3.87 -24.29 -14.02
C CYS A 196 -5.22 -24.25 -14.77
N PHE A 197 -5.66 -23.06 -15.22
CA PHE A 197 -6.96 -22.81 -15.85
C PHE A 197 -8.19 -23.02 -14.95
N GLY A 198 -8.02 -23.47 -13.71
CA GLY A 198 -9.06 -23.55 -12.69
C GLY A 198 -9.68 -22.17 -12.40
N ARG A 199 -10.89 -22.13 -11.88
CA ARG A 199 -11.61 -20.88 -11.64
C ARG A 199 -11.09 -20.14 -10.44
N ILE A 200 -10.77 -18.84 -10.61
CA ILE A 200 -10.47 -17.92 -9.51
C ILE A 200 -11.73 -17.76 -8.65
N ARG A 201 -11.59 -18.03 -7.36
CA ARG A 201 -12.61 -17.84 -6.34
C ARG A 201 -12.49 -16.48 -5.66
N THR A 202 -13.54 -16.06 -4.98
CA THR A 202 -13.54 -14.85 -4.17
C THR A 202 -14.47 -14.97 -2.97
N ILE A 203 -14.08 -14.39 -1.84
CA ILE A 203 -14.87 -14.31 -0.61
C ILE A 203 -14.58 -12.99 0.11
N GLU A 204 -15.47 -12.51 0.94
CA GLU A 204 -15.17 -11.53 1.98
C GLU A 204 -14.42 -12.22 3.11
N HIS A 205 -13.29 -11.64 3.54
CA HIS A 205 -12.31 -12.29 4.39
C HIS A 205 -11.77 -11.31 5.43
N GLY A 206 -11.46 -11.82 6.62
CA GLY A 206 -10.96 -11.05 7.76
C GLY A 206 -12.01 -10.14 8.41
N ASP A 207 -11.66 -9.57 9.57
CA ASP A 207 -12.56 -8.78 10.41
C ASP A 207 -13.15 -7.54 9.74
N ILE A 208 -12.39 -6.96 8.80
CA ILE A 208 -12.81 -5.77 8.03
C ILE A 208 -13.44 -6.11 6.68
N GLY A 209 -13.80 -7.39 6.45
CA GLY A 209 -14.55 -7.84 5.27
C GLY A 209 -13.84 -7.53 3.95
N ARG A 210 -12.51 -7.57 3.88
CA ARG A 210 -11.78 -7.34 2.64
C ARG A 210 -11.95 -8.52 1.70
N ARG A 211 -12.25 -8.23 0.44
CA ARG A 211 -12.39 -9.28 -0.56
C ARG A 211 -11.04 -9.94 -0.86
N THR A 212 -11.02 -11.27 -0.84
CA THR A 212 -9.87 -12.11 -1.19
C THR A 212 -10.16 -12.87 -2.47
N TRP A 213 -9.17 -12.95 -3.37
CA TRP A 213 -9.23 -13.71 -4.64
C TRP A 213 -8.10 -14.72 -4.65
N TRP A 214 -8.42 -15.98 -4.99
CA TRP A 214 -7.43 -17.05 -5.05
C TRP A 214 -7.81 -18.13 -6.05
N CYS A 215 -6.84 -18.95 -6.43
CA CYS A 215 -7.06 -20.19 -7.17
C CYS A 215 -6.98 -21.37 -6.20
N ALA A 216 -8.12 -22.03 -5.95
CA ALA A 216 -8.16 -23.15 -4.99
C ALA A 216 -7.37 -24.38 -5.46
N ASP A 217 -7.05 -24.49 -6.75
CA ASP A 217 -6.31 -25.62 -7.32
C ASP A 217 -4.79 -25.41 -7.26
N CYS A 218 -4.31 -24.13 -7.18
CA CYS A 218 -2.89 -23.81 -7.14
C CYS A 218 -2.40 -23.42 -5.76
N GLN A 219 -3.28 -22.85 -4.92
CA GLN A 219 -2.92 -22.30 -3.60
C GLN A 219 -3.41 -23.26 -2.52
N THR A 220 -2.50 -24.04 -1.98
CA THR A 220 -2.76 -25.08 -0.98
C THR A 220 -2.25 -24.70 0.40
#